data_a0240e1add3fca2435e12fcad1148301
#
_entry.id   a0240e1add3fca2435e12fcad1148301
#
_cell.length_a   1.000
_cell.length_b   1.000
_cell.length_c   1.000
_cell.angle_alpha   90.00
_cell.angle_beta   90.00
_cell.angle_gamma   90.00
#
_symmetry.space_group_name_H-M   'P 1'
#
loop_
_entity.id
_entity.type
_entity.pdbx_description
1 polymer ?
#
loop_
_entity_poly.entity_id
_entity_poly.type
_entity_poly.pdbx_seq_one_letter_code
_entity_poly.pdbx_strand_id
1 'polypeptide(L)'
;KLYGPSGSGALYIRQDRMEEMQPFMGGGDMIREVSREFVSYNDSPHKFEAGTPSIVEAIGFGVALEYLMKIGMADIQKHESKLKVYAEKEFENLDWLETQGNAPDKGAIFSFTMQGAAHAHDISTIVDRRGIAVRAGHHCAQPLMEHLGLNATCRASFGMYNSTEEIDQLTSSLEFAYELLG
;
A
#
# COMPACT_ATOMS: atom_id res chain seq x y z
N LYS A 1 0.72 2.04 5.32
CA LYS A 1 -0.20 0.96 5.67
C LYS A 1 -0.56 1.10 7.13
N LEU A 2 -1.78 1.43 7.41
CA LEU A 2 -2.30 1.77 8.74
C LEU A 2 -1.46 2.82 9.52
N TYR A 3 -0.61 3.56 8.83
CA TYR A 3 0.18 4.67 9.36
C TYR A 3 1.02 4.34 10.60
N GLY A 4 1.27 3.05 10.85
CA GLY A 4 2.07 2.53 11.95
C GLY A 4 3.57 2.48 11.63
N PRO A 5 4.40 2.15 12.62
CA PRO A 5 5.84 2.02 12.42
C PRO A 5 6.20 0.89 11.46
N SER A 6 7.34 1.04 10.79
CA SER A 6 7.89 0.00 9.92
C SER A 6 8.24 -1.25 10.72
N GLY A 7 8.08 -2.42 10.10
CA GLY A 7 8.42 -3.71 10.73
C GLY A 7 7.37 -4.24 11.70
N SER A 8 6.19 -3.58 11.81
CA SER A 8 5.05 -4.07 12.57
C SER A 8 3.94 -4.62 11.69
N GLY A 9 3.16 -5.53 12.23
CA GLY A 9 2.00 -6.09 11.55
C GLY A 9 1.22 -7.00 12.48
N ALA A 10 -0.03 -7.30 12.11
CA ALA A 10 -0.89 -8.20 12.85
C ALA A 10 -1.68 -9.11 11.91
N LEU A 11 -1.86 -10.34 12.33
CA LEU A 11 -2.72 -11.31 11.69
C LEU A 11 -3.82 -11.74 12.67
N TYR A 12 -5.06 -11.49 12.33
CA TYR A 12 -6.19 -12.06 13.07
C TYR A 12 -6.49 -13.46 12.56
N ILE A 13 -6.60 -14.41 13.50
CA ILE A 13 -6.98 -15.79 13.21
C ILE A 13 -8.11 -16.19 14.17
N ARG A 14 -9.14 -16.83 13.67
CA ARG A 14 -10.20 -17.41 14.51
C ARG A 14 -9.63 -18.50 15.42
N GLN A 15 -10.14 -18.59 16.66
CA GLN A 15 -9.63 -19.52 17.68
C GLN A 15 -9.63 -20.97 17.20
N ASP A 16 -10.72 -21.43 16.59
CA ASP A 16 -10.85 -22.79 16.06
C ASP A 16 -9.76 -23.13 15.01
N ARG A 17 -9.36 -22.13 14.20
CA ARG A 17 -8.28 -22.31 13.21
C ARG A 17 -6.91 -22.28 13.86
N MET A 18 -6.69 -21.43 14.86
CA MET A 18 -5.43 -21.40 15.59
C MET A 18 -5.10 -22.74 16.24
N GLU A 19 -6.10 -23.46 16.71
CA GLU A 19 -5.91 -24.79 17.32
C GLU A 19 -5.43 -25.85 16.29
N GLU A 20 -5.95 -25.80 15.07
CA GLU A 20 -5.60 -26.72 13.98
C GLU A 20 -4.25 -26.39 13.32
N MET A 21 -3.85 -25.12 13.33
CA MET A 21 -2.64 -24.67 12.63
C MET A 21 -1.37 -25.05 13.37
N GLN A 22 -0.36 -25.41 12.60
CA GLN A 22 1.00 -25.60 13.10
C GLN A 22 1.82 -24.31 12.95
N PRO A 23 2.74 -24.02 13.89
CA PRO A 23 3.71 -22.96 13.71
C PRO A 23 4.55 -23.16 12.46
N PHE A 24 4.85 -22.11 11.72
CA PHE A 24 5.73 -22.13 10.55
C PHE A 24 7.16 -21.69 10.86
N MET A 25 7.40 -21.22 12.07
CA MET A 25 8.72 -20.81 12.61
C MET A 25 8.95 -21.48 13.95
N GLY A 26 10.19 -21.47 14.41
CA GLY A 26 10.58 -21.91 15.75
C GLY A 26 11.39 -20.80 16.44
N GLY A 27 11.25 -20.68 17.77
CA GLY A 27 11.98 -19.67 18.54
C GLY A 27 11.62 -19.70 20.03
N GLY A 28 12.25 -18.84 20.80
CA GLY A 28 11.92 -18.63 22.22
C GLY A 28 10.48 -18.16 22.40
N ASP A 29 9.98 -18.20 23.61
CA ASP A 29 8.64 -17.84 24.07
C ASP A 29 7.48 -18.68 23.49
N MET A 30 7.56 -19.13 22.24
CA MET A 30 6.54 -19.93 21.58
C MET A 30 6.59 -21.41 21.93
N ILE A 31 7.67 -21.89 22.53
CA ILE A 31 7.90 -23.30 22.86
C ILE A 31 7.58 -23.55 24.34
N ARG A 32 7.04 -24.74 24.66
CA ARG A 32 6.85 -25.27 26.01
C ARG A 32 7.98 -26.21 26.40
N GLU A 33 8.31 -27.12 25.51
CA GLU A 33 9.37 -28.09 25.71
C GLU A 33 10.08 -28.39 24.40
N VAL A 34 11.41 -28.54 24.46
CA VAL A 34 12.23 -28.93 23.31
C VAL A 34 13.15 -30.07 23.72
N SER A 35 13.13 -31.13 22.97
CA SER A 35 14.09 -32.23 23.06
C SER A 35 14.75 -32.47 21.71
N ARG A 36 15.60 -33.48 21.61
CA ARG A 36 16.17 -33.90 20.31
C ARG A 36 15.16 -34.53 19.38
N GLU A 37 14.06 -35.05 19.93
CA GLU A 37 13.10 -35.88 19.22
C GLU A 37 11.77 -35.19 19.01
N PHE A 38 11.42 -34.19 19.84
CA PHE A 38 10.15 -33.49 19.73
C PHE A 38 10.20 -32.02 20.22
N VAL A 39 9.25 -31.23 19.75
CA VAL A 39 9.00 -29.88 20.19
C VAL A 39 7.52 -29.76 20.54
N SER A 40 7.22 -29.21 21.71
CA SER A 40 5.86 -28.80 22.06
C SER A 40 5.79 -27.27 22.19
N TYR A 41 4.64 -26.74 21.81
CA TYR A 41 4.42 -25.30 21.72
C TYR A 41 3.52 -24.81 22.85
N ASN A 42 3.62 -23.53 23.16
CA ASN A 42 2.71 -22.83 24.02
C ASN A 42 1.31 -22.71 23.39
N ASP A 43 0.35 -22.27 24.18
CA ASP A 43 -1.00 -22.02 23.69
C ASP A 43 -1.04 -20.80 22.76
N SER A 44 -2.06 -20.75 21.91
CA SER A 44 -2.28 -19.58 21.04
C SER A 44 -2.61 -18.34 21.88
N PRO A 45 -2.15 -17.13 21.52
CA PRO A 45 -1.42 -16.81 20.26
C PRO A 45 0.09 -17.06 20.30
N HIS A 46 0.68 -17.31 21.47
CA HIS A 46 2.14 -17.38 21.67
C HIS A 46 2.84 -18.43 20.80
N LYS A 47 2.14 -19.55 20.47
CA LYS A 47 2.73 -20.57 19.58
C LYS A 47 3.07 -20.08 18.18
N PHE A 48 2.63 -18.88 17.78
CA PHE A 48 2.91 -18.27 16.47
C PHE A 48 3.90 -17.12 16.55
N GLU A 49 4.36 -16.76 17.74
CA GLU A 49 5.20 -15.57 18.01
C GLU A 49 6.59 -16.03 18.42
N ALA A 50 7.49 -16.19 17.44
CA ALA A 50 8.84 -16.70 17.64
C ALA A 50 9.79 -15.63 18.19
N GLY A 51 10.28 -15.79 19.40
CA GLY A 51 11.26 -14.91 20.05
C GLY A 51 10.65 -13.66 20.69
N THR A 52 11.50 -12.81 21.22
CA THR A 52 11.08 -11.54 21.82
C THR A 52 10.36 -10.67 20.78
N PRO A 53 9.12 -10.22 21.05
CA PRO A 53 8.38 -9.39 20.10
C PRO A 53 9.02 -8.01 19.92
N SER A 54 8.72 -7.37 18.79
CA SER A 54 9.09 -5.97 18.50
C SER A 54 8.29 -5.03 19.40
N ILE A 55 8.74 -4.80 20.63
CA ILE A 55 7.98 -4.11 21.68
C ILE A 55 7.64 -2.68 21.30
N VAL A 56 8.61 -1.92 20.80
CA VAL A 56 8.43 -0.50 20.43
C VAL A 56 7.46 -0.36 19.26
N GLU A 57 7.63 -1.20 18.23
CA GLU A 57 6.80 -1.19 17.04
C GLU A 57 5.38 -1.65 17.37
N ALA A 58 5.20 -2.63 18.25
CA ALA A 58 3.89 -3.09 18.66
C ALA A 58 3.12 -2.00 19.43
N ILE A 59 3.77 -1.28 20.34
CA ILE A 59 3.19 -0.14 21.05
C ILE A 59 2.84 0.98 20.06
N GLY A 60 3.78 1.34 19.18
CA GLY A 60 3.56 2.38 18.17
C GLY A 60 2.45 2.02 17.19
N PHE A 61 2.31 0.74 16.84
CA PHE A 61 1.21 0.27 16.01
C PHE A 61 -0.14 0.40 16.74
N GLY A 62 -0.20 0.08 18.03
CA GLY A 62 -1.39 0.30 18.85
C GLY A 62 -1.82 1.77 18.84
N VAL A 63 -0.88 2.71 19.03
CA VAL A 63 -1.16 4.15 18.99
C VAL A 63 -1.68 4.57 17.60
N ALA A 64 -1.12 4.05 16.52
CA ALA A 64 -1.60 4.33 15.16
C ALA A 64 -3.03 3.83 14.94
N LEU A 65 -3.36 2.64 15.43
CA LEU A 65 -4.73 2.10 15.36
C LEU A 65 -5.72 2.95 16.15
N GLU A 66 -5.37 3.36 17.37
CA GLU A 66 -6.20 4.26 18.18
C GLU A 66 -6.44 5.61 17.48
N TYR A 67 -5.42 6.15 16.83
CA TYR A 67 -5.53 7.38 16.03
C TYR A 67 -6.53 7.23 14.88
N LEU A 68 -6.43 6.13 14.10
CA LEU A 68 -7.36 5.86 13.01
C LEU A 68 -8.79 5.62 13.50
N MET A 69 -8.95 4.88 14.60
CA MET A 69 -10.26 4.63 15.22
C MET A 69 -10.90 5.93 15.72
N LYS A 70 -10.11 6.87 16.22
CA LYS A 70 -10.58 8.18 16.68
C LYS A 70 -11.05 9.08 15.54
N ILE A 71 -10.41 9.01 14.37
CA ILE A 71 -10.90 9.68 13.15
C ILE A 71 -12.18 9.01 12.65
N GLY A 72 -12.21 7.69 12.67
CA GLY A 72 -13.30 6.86 12.16
C GLY A 72 -13.01 6.31 10.76
N MET A 73 -13.01 4.98 10.62
CA MET A 73 -12.72 4.31 9.34
C MET A 73 -13.71 4.68 8.24
N ALA A 74 -14.99 4.92 8.60
CA ALA A 74 -16.01 5.34 7.65
C ALA A 74 -15.77 6.76 7.10
N ASP A 75 -15.26 7.67 7.93
CA ASP A 75 -14.94 9.03 7.52
C ASP A 75 -13.69 9.06 6.64
N ILE A 76 -12.67 8.25 6.95
CA ILE A 76 -11.49 8.04 6.12
C ILE A 76 -11.92 7.52 4.74
N GLN A 77 -12.70 6.45 4.70
CA GLN A 77 -13.20 5.87 3.45
C GLN A 77 -14.00 6.89 2.62
N LYS A 78 -14.85 7.68 3.26
CA LYS A 78 -15.64 8.72 2.60
C LYS A 78 -14.75 9.81 2.00
N HIS A 79 -13.70 10.20 2.72
CA HIS A 79 -12.73 11.19 2.22
C HIS A 79 -11.95 10.64 1.03
N GLU A 80 -11.36 9.45 1.16
CA GLU A 80 -10.60 8.82 0.07
C GLU A 80 -11.48 8.55 -1.16
N SER A 81 -12.76 8.19 -0.97
CA SER A 81 -13.72 8.05 -2.07
C SER A 81 -13.96 9.37 -2.81
N LYS A 82 -13.99 10.50 -2.11
CA LYS A 82 -14.10 11.83 -2.75
C LYS A 82 -12.85 12.16 -3.56
N LEU A 83 -11.66 11.88 -3.01
CA LEU A 83 -10.41 12.07 -3.72
C LEU A 83 -10.34 11.19 -4.97
N LYS A 84 -10.79 9.93 -4.87
CA LYS A 84 -10.89 9.01 -6.01
C LYS A 84 -11.72 9.62 -7.13
N VAL A 85 -12.97 10.01 -6.84
CA VAL A 85 -13.89 10.56 -7.84
C VAL A 85 -13.34 11.84 -8.46
N TYR A 86 -12.71 12.68 -7.65
CA TYR A 86 -12.08 13.91 -8.13
C TYR A 86 -10.91 13.61 -9.07
N ALA A 87 -10.02 12.72 -8.68
CA ALA A 87 -8.87 12.33 -9.52
C ALA A 87 -9.30 11.63 -10.82
N GLU A 88 -10.34 10.78 -10.78
CA GLU A 88 -10.91 10.17 -11.99
C GLU A 88 -11.34 11.25 -12.99
N LYS A 89 -12.09 12.24 -12.53
CA LYS A 89 -12.55 13.35 -13.36
C LYS A 89 -11.40 14.17 -13.95
N GLU A 90 -10.39 14.49 -13.14
CA GLU A 90 -9.24 15.27 -13.62
C GLU A 90 -8.39 14.47 -14.62
N PHE A 91 -8.22 13.18 -14.41
CA PHE A 91 -7.47 12.31 -15.33
C PHE A 91 -8.21 12.03 -16.65
N GLU A 92 -9.55 12.03 -16.64
CA GLU A 92 -10.38 11.94 -17.87
C GLU A 92 -10.15 13.11 -18.84
N ASN A 93 -9.69 14.26 -18.33
CA ASN A 93 -9.37 15.42 -19.16
C ASN A 93 -7.98 15.31 -19.85
N LEU A 94 -7.20 14.27 -19.54
CA LEU A 94 -5.86 14.04 -20.07
C LEU A 94 -5.87 12.90 -21.08
N ASP A 95 -6.24 13.20 -22.34
CA ASP A 95 -6.40 12.20 -23.42
C ASP A 95 -5.16 11.32 -23.67
N TRP A 96 -3.99 11.80 -23.27
CA TRP A 96 -2.71 11.12 -23.40
C TRP A 96 -2.33 10.29 -22.16
N LEU A 97 -3.13 10.34 -21.09
CA LEU A 97 -2.92 9.56 -19.85
C LEU A 97 -3.81 8.30 -19.89
N GLU A 98 -3.18 7.13 -19.80
CA GLU A 98 -3.89 5.86 -19.78
C GLU A 98 -3.85 5.25 -18.37
N THR A 99 -5.01 5.20 -17.70
CA THR A 99 -5.12 4.60 -16.37
C THR A 99 -5.34 3.10 -16.46
N GLN A 100 -4.67 2.35 -15.59
CA GLN A 100 -4.77 0.90 -15.50
C GLN A 100 -5.67 0.49 -14.33
N GLY A 101 -6.60 -0.45 -14.60
CA GLY A 101 -7.52 -0.97 -13.59
C GLY A 101 -8.81 -0.16 -13.43
N ASN A 102 -9.90 -0.74 -13.91
CA ASN A 102 -11.22 -0.11 -13.98
C ASN A 102 -12.23 -0.75 -13.01
N ALA A 103 -11.75 -1.38 -11.92
CA ALA A 103 -12.64 -1.97 -10.92
C ALA A 103 -13.48 -0.86 -10.24
N PRO A 104 -14.82 -1.01 -10.13
CA PRO A 104 -15.69 0.03 -9.58
C PRO A 104 -15.38 0.34 -8.12
N ASP A 105 -14.97 -0.66 -7.36
CA ASP A 105 -14.68 -0.56 -5.92
C ASP A 105 -13.18 -0.43 -5.61
N LYS A 106 -12.37 0.08 -6.57
CA LYS A 106 -10.95 0.35 -6.30
C LYS A 106 -10.79 1.46 -5.25
N GLY A 107 -9.68 1.41 -4.50
CA GLY A 107 -9.27 2.52 -3.63
C GLY A 107 -8.82 3.75 -4.43
N ALA A 108 -8.46 4.82 -3.74
CA ALA A 108 -7.94 6.06 -4.33
C ALA A 108 -6.48 5.88 -4.81
N ILE A 109 -6.26 4.89 -5.67
CA ILE A 109 -4.97 4.48 -6.22
C ILE A 109 -5.08 4.41 -7.74
N PHE A 110 -4.16 5.09 -8.44
CA PHE A 110 -4.14 5.19 -9.89
C PHE A 110 -2.77 4.78 -10.41
N SER A 111 -2.73 3.66 -11.12
CA SER A 111 -1.58 3.31 -11.95
C SER A 111 -1.84 3.82 -13.36
N PHE A 112 -0.85 4.42 -13.98
CA PHE A 112 -1.01 5.02 -15.30
C PHE A 112 0.27 4.97 -16.13
N THR A 113 0.07 5.06 -17.43
CA THR A 113 1.10 5.30 -18.44
C THR A 113 0.79 6.61 -19.17
N MET A 114 1.78 7.17 -19.82
CA MET A 114 1.67 8.35 -20.68
C MET A 114 1.92 7.91 -22.13
N GLN A 115 1.09 8.36 -23.05
CA GLN A 115 1.29 8.07 -24.49
C GLN A 115 2.62 8.66 -24.98
N GLY A 116 3.20 8.01 -25.97
CA GLY A 116 4.51 8.39 -26.49
C GLY A 116 5.65 7.51 -25.95
N ALA A 117 6.86 8.02 -25.99
CA ALA A 117 8.07 7.28 -25.57
C ALA A 117 8.43 7.47 -24.08
N ALA A 118 7.57 8.11 -23.30
CA ALA A 118 7.85 8.45 -21.91
C ALA A 118 7.92 7.20 -21.01
N HIS A 119 9.08 6.96 -20.41
CA HIS A 119 9.26 5.89 -19.44
C HIS A 119 8.73 6.33 -18.06
N ALA A 120 8.13 5.42 -17.29
CA ALA A 120 7.57 5.73 -15.97
C ALA A 120 8.58 6.40 -15.01
N HIS A 121 9.87 6.07 -15.10
CA HIS A 121 10.91 6.72 -14.30
C HIS A 121 11.17 8.17 -14.71
N ASP A 122 11.09 8.50 -16.01
CA ASP A 122 11.27 9.87 -16.46
C ASP A 122 10.13 10.76 -15.98
N ILE A 123 8.89 10.27 -16.12
CA ILE A 123 7.69 10.93 -15.57
C ILE A 123 7.86 11.17 -14.09
N SER A 124 8.19 10.12 -13.31
CA SER A 124 8.33 10.25 -11.85
C SER A 124 9.44 11.23 -11.46
N THR A 125 10.54 11.29 -12.21
CA THR A 125 11.65 12.23 -11.97
C THR A 125 11.23 13.68 -12.23
N ILE A 126 10.44 13.92 -13.27
CA ILE A 126 9.95 15.26 -13.60
C ILE A 126 8.96 15.75 -12.55
N VAL A 127 7.97 14.94 -12.19
CA VAL A 127 6.96 15.34 -11.21
C VAL A 127 7.55 15.49 -9.80
N ASP A 128 8.59 14.69 -9.45
CA ASP A 128 9.32 14.82 -8.18
C ASP A 128 10.00 16.18 -8.04
N ARG A 129 10.61 16.70 -9.11
CA ARG A 129 11.19 18.06 -9.15
C ARG A 129 10.16 19.18 -8.94
N ARG A 130 8.89 18.88 -9.11
CA ARG A 130 7.76 19.78 -8.84
C ARG A 130 7.12 19.53 -7.46
N GLY A 131 7.74 18.69 -6.63
CA GLY A 131 7.30 18.38 -5.27
C GLY A 131 6.21 17.30 -5.19
N ILE A 132 6.00 16.53 -6.27
CA ILE A 132 4.97 15.48 -6.32
C ILE A 132 5.64 14.10 -6.28
N ALA A 133 5.32 13.32 -5.25
CA ALA A 133 5.84 11.96 -5.10
C ALA A 133 4.88 10.93 -5.71
N VAL A 134 5.34 10.23 -6.74
CA VAL A 134 4.68 9.05 -7.31
C VAL A 134 5.63 7.86 -7.32
N ARG A 135 5.10 6.66 -7.38
CA ARG A 135 5.93 5.47 -7.51
C ARG A 135 5.98 5.01 -8.97
N ALA A 136 7.19 4.84 -9.51
CA ALA A 136 7.41 4.25 -10.83
C ALA A 136 7.93 2.81 -10.73
N GLY A 137 7.57 1.95 -11.68
CA GLY A 137 8.08 0.59 -11.82
C GLY A 137 6.99 -0.48 -11.90
N HIS A 138 7.35 -1.72 -11.52
CA HIS A 138 6.47 -2.89 -11.59
C HIS A 138 5.53 -3.03 -10.40
N HIS A 139 5.67 -2.22 -9.35
CA HIS A 139 4.87 -2.26 -8.11
C HIS A 139 4.88 -3.61 -7.37
N CYS A 140 5.99 -4.37 -7.47
CA CYS A 140 6.13 -5.75 -6.99
C CYS A 140 5.15 -6.73 -7.65
N ALA A 141 4.69 -6.42 -8.88
CA ALA A 141 3.70 -7.18 -9.65
C ALA A 141 4.16 -7.33 -11.11
N GLN A 142 5.38 -7.76 -11.34
CA GLN A 142 5.94 -7.89 -12.69
C GLN A 142 5.11 -8.82 -13.61
N PRO A 143 4.56 -9.96 -13.15
CA PRO A 143 3.67 -10.77 -13.98
C PRO A 143 2.40 -10.04 -14.43
N LEU A 144 1.89 -9.10 -13.62
CA LEU A 144 0.77 -8.25 -14.02
C LEU A 144 1.17 -7.26 -15.12
N MET A 145 2.35 -6.66 -15.02
CA MET A 145 2.87 -5.78 -16.08
C MET A 145 2.99 -6.53 -17.40
N GLU A 146 3.53 -7.73 -17.36
CA GLU A 146 3.66 -8.63 -18.51
C GLU A 146 2.29 -8.99 -19.12
N HIS A 147 1.31 -9.31 -18.28
CA HIS A 147 -0.07 -9.57 -18.72
C HIS A 147 -0.73 -8.35 -19.39
N LEU A 148 -0.45 -7.15 -18.90
CA LEU A 148 -0.94 -5.89 -19.46
C LEU A 148 -0.13 -5.43 -20.70
N GLY A 149 0.97 -6.10 -21.03
CA GLY A 149 1.86 -5.69 -22.11
C GLY A 149 2.64 -4.40 -21.81
N LEU A 150 2.85 -4.08 -20.54
CA LEU A 150 3.50 -2.86 -20.07
C LEU A 150 4.86 -3.16 -19.46
N ASN A 151 5.83 -2.28 -19.69
CA ASN A 151 7.14 -2.37 -19.05
C ASN A 151 7.12 -1.87 -17.60
N ALA A 152 6.39 -0.81 -17.34
CA ALA A 152 6.24 -0.19 -16.02
C ALA A 152 5.08 0.80 -16.03
N THR A 153 4.58 1.17 -14.86
CA THR A 153 3.63 2.27 -14.71
C THR A 153 4.09 3.26 -13.64
N CYS A 154 3.59 4.50 -13.71
CA CYS A 154 3.56 5.40 -12.57
C CYS A 154 2.32 5.11 -11.71
N ARG A 155 2.42 5.32 -10.39
CA ARG A 155 1.30 5.13 -9.48
C ARG A 155 1.19 6.30 -8.50
N ALA A 156 0.07 6.99 -8.55
CA ALA A 156 -0.37 7.93 -7.52
C ALA A 156 -1.27 7.19 -6.52
N SER A 157 -1.11 7.49 -5.24
CA SER A 157 -1.91 6.90 -4.16
C SER A 157 -2.30 7.99 -3.19
N PHE A 158 -3.59 8.18 -2.99
CA PHE A 158 -4.14 9.20 -2.10
C PHE A 158 -4.62 8.56 -0.80
N GLY A 159 -4.26 9.14 0.31
CA GLY A 159 -4.66 8.70 1.64
C GLY A 159 -5.45 9.78 2.38
N MET A 160 -5.77 9.52 3.64
CA MET A 160 -6.61 10.38 4.48
C MET A 160 -6.08 11.82 4.68
N TYR A 161 -4.82 12.07 4.39
CA TYR A 161 -4.16 13.37 4.55
C TYR A 161 -4.03 14.17 3.26
N ASN A 162 -4.39 13.58 2.11
CA ASN A 162 -4.33 14.28 0.84
C ASN A 162 -5.55 15.18 0.61
N SER A 163 -5.40 16.17 -0.26
CA SER A 163 -6.43 17.10 -0.65
C SER A 163 -6.66 17.13 -2.16
N THR A 164 -7.72 17.80 -2.61
CA THR A 164 -8.01 18.01 -4.04
C THR A 164 -6.97 18.91 -4.71
N GLU A 165 -6.42 19.88 -3.98
CA GLU A 165 -5.37 20.79 -4.48
C GLU A 165 -4.08 20.03 -4.81
N GLU A 166 -3.78 18.95 -4.08
CA GLU A 166 -2.64 18.08 -4.39
C GLU A 166 -2.88 17.24 -5.66
N ILE A 167 -4.14 16.90 -5.95
CA ILE A 167 -4.52 16.27 -7.22
C ILE A 167 -4.34 17.24 -8.38
N ASP A 168 -4.76 18.51 -8.22
CA ASP A 168 -4.56 19.57 -9.22
C ASP A 168 -3.07 19.79 -9.49
N GLN A 169 -2.24 19.80 -8.44
CA GLN A 169 -0.78 19.89 -8.59
C GLN A 169 -0.18 18.71 -9.33
N LEU A 170 -0.67 17.48 -9.05
CA LEU A 170 -0.27 16.29 -9.79
C LEU A 170 -0.64 16.41 -11.27
N THR A 171 -1.89 16.76 -11.57
CA THR A 171 -2.39 16.93 -12.94
C THR A 171 -1.56 17.95 -13.71
N SER A 172 -1.36 19.15 -13.16
CA SER A 172 -0.50 20.17 -13.77
C SER A 172 0.96 19.72 -13.94
N SER A 173 1.46 18.89 -13.03
CA SER A 173 2.83 18.35 -13.15
C SER A 173 2.94 17.26 -14.19
N LEU A 174 1.88 16.48 -14.41
CA LEU A 174 1.80 15.49 -15.49
C LEU A 174 1.68 16.17 -16.86
N GLU A 175 0.88 17.25 -16.99
CA GLU A 175 0.83 18.08 -18.22
C GLU A 175 2.20 18.59 -18.58
N PHE A 176 2.93 19.17 -17.63
CA PHE A 176 4.29 19.63 -17.83
C PHE A 176 5.25 18.50 -18.25
N ALA A 177 5.11 17.32 -17.64
CA ALA A 177 5.92 16.16 -18.02
C ALA A 177 5.61 15.70 -19.45
N TYR A 178 4.35 15.73 -19.84
CA TYR A 178 3.93 15.39 -21.21
C TYR A 178 4.47 16.35 -22.24
N GLU A 179 4.41 17.67 -22.00
CA GLU A 179 5.00 18.68 -22.88
C GLU A 179 6.52 18.52 -23.06
N LEU A 180 7.21 18.02 -22.03
CA LEU A 180 8.66 17.86 -22.03
C LEU A 180 9.13 16.54 -22.69
N LEU A 181 8.32 15.48 -22.62
CA LEU A 181 8.67 14.12 -23.06
C LEU A 181 7.97 13.71 -24.37
N GLY A 182 6.89 14.34 -24.72
CA GLY A 182 6.13 14.15 -25.99
C GLY A 182 6.69 14.98 -27.07
#